data_9d2d7e0548aef1efb1b6f681029b120f
#
_entry.id   9d2d7e0548aef1efb1b6f681029b120f
#
_cell.length_a   1.000
_cell.length_b   1.000
_cell.length_c   1.000
_cell.angle_alpha   90.00
_cell.angle_beta   90.00
_cell.angle_gamma   90.00
#
_symmetry.space_group_name_H-M   'P 1'
#
loop_
_entity.id
_entity.type
_entity.pdbx_description
1 polymer ?
#
loop_
_entity_poly.entity_id
_entity_poly.type
_entity_poly.pdbx_seq_one_letter_code
_entity_poly.pdbx_strand_id
1 'polypeptide(L)'
;MPANAFISYDHDDQQQVTGFRLLKNNPNHPLDFQDHSLKDAVRDRSGKPIVYPPSDARSKPVRDEIKKKFDRASKLVVLIGDNTHSSEWVDWEINTFYEMKKNVSGETTWKRIRGMTLKGSDQATVPSALLNGRSTQWLSWDVEAMDKWLDIEP
;
A
#
# COMPACT_ATOMS: atom_id res chain seq x y z
N MET A 1 10.08 -5.24 16.93
CA MET A 1 9.77 -3.83 16.60
C MET A 1 8.68 -3.77 15.55
N PRO A 2 7.72 -2.85 15.64
CA PRO A 2 6.70 -2.73 14.59
C PRO A 2 7.32 -2.32 13.26
N ALA A 3 6.82 -2.89 12.18
CA ALA A 3 7.27 -2.55 10.85
C ALA A 3 6.78 -1.15 10.45
N ASN A 4 7.57 -0.44 9.67
CA ASN A 4 7.17 0.82 9.05
C ASN A 4 6.53 0.48 7.70
N ALA A 5 5.23 0.67 7.59
CA ALA A 5 4.48 0.26 6.41
C ALA A 5 3.74 1.43 5.77
N PHE A 6 3.67 1.40 4.44
CA PHE A 6 2.78 2.25 3.68
C PHE A 6 1.62 1.39 3.18
N ILE A 7 0.39 1.86 3.36
CA ILE A 7 -0.81 1.15 2.92
C ILE A 7 -1.32 1.78 1.62
N SER A 8 -1.26 1.01 0.54
CA SER A 8 -1.76 1.40 -0.78
C SER A 8 -3.16 0.80 -0.99
N TYR A 9 -4.11 1.60 -1.44
CA TYR A 9 -5.49 1.16 -1.62
C TYR A 9 -6.23 2.08 -2.58
N ASP A 10 -7.32 1.58 -3.16
CA ASP A 10 -8.21 2.41 -3.95
C ASP A 10 -9.11 3.25 -3.04
N HIS A 11 -9.34 4.51 -3.41
CA HIS A 11 -10.12 5.46 -2.62
C HIS A 11 -11.53 4.93 -2.27
N ASP A 12 -12.14 4.14 -3.17
CA ASP A 12 -13.45 3.56 -2.92
C ASP A 12 -13.48 2.62 -1.72
N ASP A 13 -12.32 2.10 -1.30
CA ASP A 13 -12.20 1.16 -0.19
C ASP A 13 -11.84 1.84 1.14
N GLN A 14 -11.86 3.15 1.21
CA GLN A 14 -11.35 3.90 2.35
C GLN A 14 -11.98 3.48 3.68
N GLN A 15 -13.25 3.16 3.70
CA GLN A 15 -13.95 2.77 4.92
C GLN A 15 -13.40 1.47 5.49
N GLN A 16 -13.18 0.47 4.62
CA GLN A 16 -12.60 -0.81 5.03
C GLN A 16 -11.13 -0.67 5.43
N VAL A 17 -10.39 0.21 4.74
CA VAL A 17 -8.99 0.48 5.07
C VAL A 17 -8.88 1.16 6.43
N THR A 18 -9.78 2.06 6.74
CA THR A 18 -9.84 2.66 8.08
C THR A 18 -10.05 1.59 9.15
N GLY A 19 -10.94 0.63 8.91
CA GLY A 19 -11.14 -0.52 9.80
C GLY A 19 -9.86 -1.34 9.97
N PHE A 20 -9.13 -1.60 8.89
CA PHE A 20 -7.85 -2.31 8.95
C PHE A 20 -6.83 -1.55 9.82
N ARG A 21 -6.71 -0.24 9.63
CA ARG A 21 -5.79 0.59 10.42
C ARG A 21 -6.11 0.55 11.90
N LEU A 22 -7.39 0.50 12.26
CA LEU A 22 -7.81 0.47 13.66
C LEU A 22 -7.47 -0.85 14.35
N LEU A 23 -7.27 -1.93 13.61
CA LEU A 23 -6.90 -3.23 14.19
C LEU A 23 -5.61 -3.16 14.99
N LYS A 24 -4.67 -2.33 14.60
CA LYS A 24 -3.40 -2.19 15.32
C LYS A 24 -3.58 -1.65 16.74
N ASN A 25 -4.70 -0.99 17.02
CA ASN A 25 -5.00 -0.44 18.35
C ASN A 25 -5.89 -1.38 19.18
N ASN A 26 -6.27 -2.53 18.64
CA ASN A 26 -7.13 -3.49 19.32
C ASN A 26 -6.27 -4.53 20.02
N PRO A 27 -6.32 -4.62 21.39
CA PRO A 27 -5.49 -5.57 22.13
C PRO A 27 -5.81 -7.04 21.82
N ASN A 28 -6.95 -7.32 21.20
CA ASN A 28 -7.35 -8.68 20.85
C ASN A 28 -6.88 -9.09 19.45
N HIS A 29 -6.19 -8.20 18.73
CA HIS A 29 -5.66 -8.49 17.40
C HIS A 29 -4.14 -8.43 17.40
N PRO A 30 -3.48 -9.33 16.66
CA PRO A 30 -2.02 -9.36 16.60
C PRO A 30 -1.40 -8.26 15.75
N LEU A 31 -2.19 -7.53 14.97
CA LEU A 31 -1.69 -6.59 13.97
C LEU A 31 -0.96 -5.42 14.63
N ASP A 32 0.32 -5.25 14.30
CA ASP A 32 1.15 -4.17 14.82
C ASP A 32 2.07 -3.65 13.71
N PHE A 33 1.98 -2.35 13.43
CA PHE A 33 2.84 -1.67 12.48
C PHE A 33 2.76 -0.16 12.66
N GLN A 34 3.78 0.54 12.17
CA GLN A 34 3.76 2.00 12.09
C GLN A 34 3.29 2.39 10.69
N ASP A 35 2.17 3.12 10.63
CA ASP A 35 1.53 3.49 9.38
C ASP A 35 2.09 4.80 8.85
N HIS A 36 2.83 4.73 7.75
CA HIS A 36 3.41 5.87 7.05
C HIS A 36 2.61 6.29 5.81
N SER A 37 1.41 5.77 5.66
CA SER A 37 0.55 6.06 4.52
C SER A 37 0.16 7.53 4.41
N LEU A 38 -0.17 7.96 3.19
CA LEU A 38 -0.75 9.26 2.96
C LEU A 38 -2.20 9.25 3.41
N LYS A 39 -2.50 9.95 4.52
CA LYS A 39 -3.83 9.95 5.13
C LYS A 39 -4.65 11.18 4.74
N ASP A 40 -3.99 12.30 4.49
CA ASP A 40 -4.61 13.55 4.13
C ASP A 40 -4.35 13.88 2.68
N ALA A 41 -5.34 14.49 2.03
CA ALA A 41 -5.20 14.92 0.64
C ALA A 41 -4.11 15.98 0.53
N VAL A 42 -3.27 15.88 -0.51
CA VAL A 42 -2.33 16.94 -0.86
C VAL A 42 -3.10 18.01 -1.62
N ARG A 43 -2.91 19.26 -1.23
CA ARG A 43 -3.66 20.38 -1.77
C ARG A 43 -2.77 21.25 -2.67
N ASP A 44 -3.40 21.85 -3.68
CA ASP A 44 -2.74 22.83 -4.54
C ASP A 44 -2.63 24.20 -3.84
N ARG A 45 -2.10 25.20 -4.55
CA ARG A 45 -1.91 26.56 -4.00
C ARG A 45 -3.23 27.24 -3.63
N SER A 46 -4.34 26.83 -4.26
CA SER A 46 -5.67 27.38 -3.96
C SER A 46 -6.37 26.65 -2.82
N GLY A 47 -5.75 25.62 -2.25
CA GLY A 47 -6.30 24.83 -1.15
C GLY A 47 -7.21 23.70 -1.58
N LYS A 48 -7.29 23.41 -2.88
CA LYS A 48 -8.11 22.31 -3.38
C LYS A 48 -7.32 21.00 -3.43
N PRO A 49 -7.96 19.85 -3.09
CA PRO A 49 -7.30 18.56 -3.24
C PRO A 49 -6.86 18.32 -4.68
N ILE A 50 -5.66 17.76 -4.85
CA ILE A 50 -5.14 17.37 -6.15
C ILE A 50 -5.72 15.99 -6.48
N VAL A 51 -6.47 15.88 -7.59
CA VAL A 51 -7.22 14.67 -7.95
C VAL A 51 -6.88 14.15 -9.35
N TYR A 52 -5.71 14.50 -9.86
CA TYR A 52 -5.28 14.07 -11.20
C TYR A 52 -4.57 12.72 -11.15
N PRO A 53 -4.48 12.00 -12.30
CA PRO A 53 -3.72 10.75 -12.37
C PRO A 53 -2.24 10.94 -12.01
N PRO A 54 -1.54 9.87 -11.63
CA PRO A 54 -0.11 9.98 -11.26
C PRO A 54 0.79 10.46 -12.40
N SER A 55 0.41 10.22 -13.65
CA SER A 55 1.17 10.66 -14.82
C SER A 55 0.98 12.15 -15.14
N ASP A 56 -0.01 12.81 -14.54
CA ASP A 56 -0.28 14.22 -14.79
C ASP A 56 0.76 15.10 -14.08
N ALA A 57 1.28 16.11 -14.77
CA ALA A 57 2.27 17.03 -14.20
C ALA A 57 1.75 17.73 -12.92
N ARG A 58 0.44 17.97 -12.85
CA ARG A 58 -0.18 18.60 -11.67
C ARG A 58 -0.18 17.70 -10.44
N SER A 59 0.09 16.41 -10.61
CA SER A 59 0.18 15.46 -9.51
C SER A 59 1.57 15.39 -8.89
N LYS A 60 2.53 16.16 -9.37
CA LYS A 60 3.90 16.13 -8.81
C LYS A 60 3.94 16.32 -7.29
N PRO A 61 3.21 17.28 -6.67
CA PRO A 61 3.23 17.40 -5.21
C PRO A 61 2.76 16.14 -4.50
N VAL A 62 1.77 15.43 -5.06
CA VAL A 62 1.28 14.17 -4.49
C VAL A 62 2.36 13.09 -4.60
N ARG A 63 2.95 12.93 -5.78
CA ARG A 63 4.02 11.96 -5.98
C ARG A 63 5.20 12.21 -5.03
N ASP A 64 5.60 13.46 -4.86
CA ASP A 64 6.71 13.83 -3.99
C ASP A 64 6.40 13.50 -2.52
N GLU A 65 5.18 13.76 -2.07
CA GLU A 65 4.77 13.45 -0.70
C GLU A 65 4.75 11.96 -0.44
N ILE A 66 4.24 11.17 -1.40
CA ILE A 66 4.22 9.71 -1.30
C ILE A 66 5.66 9.17 -1.24
N LYS A 67 6.56 9.70 -2.07
CA LYS A 67 7.98 9.29 -2.07
C LYS A 67 8.64 9.56 -0.73
N LYS A 68 8.32 10.66 -0.07
CA LYS A 68 8.82 10.94 1.28
C LYS A 68 8.35 9.87 2.27
N LYS A 69 7.10 9.44 2.15
CA LYS A 69 6.57 8.36 2.99
C LYS A 69 7.26 7.04 2.69
N PHE A 70 7.52 6.77 1.42
CA PHE A 70 8.25 5.56 1.01
C PHE A 70 9.67 5.51 1.58
N ASP A 71 10.34 6.63 1.69
CA ASP A 71 11.67 6.68 2.30
C ASP A 71 11.69 6.15 3.72
N ARG A 72 10.59 6.34 4.44
CA ARG A 72 10.45 5.92 5.84
C ARG A 72 9.84 4.52 5.98
N ALA A 73 9.16 4.03 4.94
CA ALA A 73 8.52 2.74 4.98
C ALA A 73 9.48 1.64 4.54
N SER A 74 9.50 0.54 5.27
CA SER A 74 10.28 -0.64 4.89
C SER A 74 9.42 -1.65 4.13
N LYS A 75 8.10 -1.54 4.21
CA LYS A 75 7.15 -2.46 3.58
C LYS A 75 5.98 -1.71 2.96
N LEU A 76 5.46 -2.28 1.87
CA LEU A 76 4.26 -1.81 1.20
C LEU A 76 3.17 -2.87 1.32
N VAL A 77 2.05 -2.47 1.91
CA VAL A 77 0.85 -3.30 2.00
C VAL A 77 -0.15 -2.79 0.95
N VAL A 78 -0.61 -3.67 0.08
CA VAL A 78 -1.64 -3.33 -0.92
C VAL A 78 -2.94 -4.00 -0.51
N LEU A 79 -3.95 -3.20 -0.15
CA LEU A 79 -5.28 -3.72 0.19
C LEU A 79 -6.14 -3.73 -1.07
N ILE A 80 -6.64 -4.91 -1.44
CA ILE A 80 -7.25 -5.16 -2.73
C ILE A 80 -8.76 -5.30 -2.58
N GLY A 81 -9.50 -4.32 -3.09
CA GLY A 81 -10.95 -4.37 -3.25
C GLY A 81 -11.31 -4.55 -4.71
N ASP A 82 -12.60 -4.42 -5.04
CA ASP A 82 -13.13 -4.73 -6.35
C ASP A 82 -12.56 -3.85 -7.47
N ASN A 83 -12.17 -2.62 -7.17
CA ASN A 83 -11.70 -1.65 -8.16
C ASN A 83 -10.21 -1.34 -8.05
N THR A 84 -9.49 -1.99 -7.14
CA THR A 84 -8.06 -1.71 -6.92
C THR A 84 -7.23 -1.97 -8.17
N HIS A 85 -7.57 -3.01 -8.94
CA HIS A 85 -6.84 -3.38 -10.17
C HIS A 85 -6.89 -2.30 -11.24
N SER A 86 -7.86 -1.40 -11.20
CA SER A 86 -7.99 -0.30 -12.17
C SER A 86 -7.46 1.03 -11.62
N SER A 87 -6.95 1.06 -10.41
CA SER A 87 -6.41 2.28 -9.80
C SER A 87 -5.02 2.59 -10.35
N GLU A 88 -4.90 3.68 -11.08
CA GLU A 88 -3.59 4.15 -11.58
C GLU A 88 -2.65 4.51 -10.45
N TRP A 89 -3.16 5.06 -9.35
CA TRP A 89 -2.34 5.42 -8.20
C TRP A 89 -1.79 4.20 -7.48
N VAL A 90 -2.58 3.14 -7.33
CA VAL A 90 -2.10 1.90 -6.71
C VAL A 90 -0.98 1.29 -7.57
N ASP A 91 -1.17 1.20 -8.89
CA ASP A 91 -0.13 0.71 -9.78
C ASP A 91 1.14 1.56 -9.70
N TRP A 92 0.98 2.88 -9.70
CA TRP A 92 2.11 3.79 -9.59
C TRP A 92 2.85 3.60 -8.26
N GLU A 93 2.12 3.44 -7.17
CA GLU A 93 2.71 3.24 -5.84
C GLU A 93 3.50 1.95 -5.76
N ILE A 94 2.96 0.85 -6.28
CA ILE A 94 3.66 -0.44 -6.30
C ILE A 94 4.96 -0.34 -7.10
N ASN A 95 4.88 0.19 -8.31
CA ASN A 95 6.04 0.31 -9.18
C ASN A 95 7.09 1.27 -8.62
N THR A 96 6.66 2.39 -8.06
CA THR A 96 7.56 3.39 -7.50
C THR A 96 8.25 2.86 -6.24
N PHE A 97 7.52 2.19 -5.35
CA PHE A 97 8.11 1.59 -4.16
C PHE A 97 9.17 0.55 -4.56
N TYR A 98 8.85 -0.31 -5.52
CA TYR A 98 9.80 -1.29 -6.03
C TYR A 98 11.07 -0.61 -6.55
N GLU A 99 10.92 0.41 -7.40
CA GLU A 99 12.07 1.11 -7.99
C GLU A 99 12.92 1.81 -6.92
N MET A 100 12.30 2.41 -5.93
CA MET A 100 13.01 3.11 -4.86
C MET A 100 13.77 2.15 -3.93
N LYS A 101 13.27 0.94 -3.73
CA LYS A 101 13.82 -0.01 -2.75
C LYS A 101 14.73 -1.06 -3.36
N LYS A 102 14.78 -1.18 -4.69
CA LYS A 102 15.69 -2.15 -5.31
C LYS A 102 17.11 -1.60 -5.24
N ASN A 103 17.92 -2.23 -4.43
CA ASN A 103 19.31 -1.85 -4.25
C ASN A 103 20.25 -2.78 -5.02
N VAL A 104 20.28 -4.03 -4.58
CA VAL A 104 21.22 -5.03 -5.10
C VAL A 104 20.46 -6.16 -5.79
N SER A 105 19.25 -6.49 -5.31
CA SER A 105 18.44 -7.59 -5.82
C SER A 105 16.98 -7.21 -5.86
N GLY A 106 16.36 -7.24 -7.04
CA GLY A 106 14.94 -7.01 -7.22
C GLY A 106 14.08 -8.03 -6.47
N GLU A 107 14.56 -9.26 -6.32
CA GLU A 107 13.84 -10.31 -5.57
C GLU A 107 13.67 -9.93 -4.10
N THR A 108 14.70 -9.36 -3.49
CA THR A 108 14.62 -8.90 -2.11
C THR A 108 13.58 -7.80 -1.95
N THR A 109 13.45 -6.93 -2.94
CA THR A 109 12.45 -5.86 -2.91
C THR A 109 11.03 -6.43 -2.93
N TRP A 110 10.77 -7.48 -3.73
CA TRP A 110 9.44 -8.09 -3.78
C TRP A 110 9.01 -8.68 -2.44
N LYS A 111 9.94 -9.11 -1.61
CA LYS A 111 9.65 -9.60 -0.25
C LYS A 111 9.11 -8.50 0.66
N ARG A 112 9.28 -7.23 0.31
CA ARG A 112 8.78 -6.08 1.05
C ARG A 112 7.40 -5.63 0.63
N ILE A 113 6.83 -6.24 -0.41
CA ILE A 113 5.53 -5.87 -0.97
C ILE A 113 4.57 -7.04 -0.83
N ARG A 114 3.42 -6.80 -0.21
CA ARG A 114 2.41 -7.83 -0.02
C ARG A 114 1.00 -7.26 -0.24
N GLY A 115 0.23 -7.96 -1.07
CA GLY A 115 -1.19 -7.66 -1.23
C GLY A 115 -2.03 -8.52 -0.29
N MET A 116 -3.22 -8.03 0.04
CA MET A 116 -4.24 -8.79 0.75
C MET A 116 -5.60 -8.34 0.27
N THR A 117 -6.46 -9.29 -0.14
CA THR A 117 -7.82 -8.92 -0.51
C THR A 117 -8.61 -8.47 0.72
N LEU A 118 -9.46 -7.47 0.55
CA LEU A 118 -10.33 -7.00 1.63
C LEU A 118 -11.38 -8.06 1.95
N LYS A 119 -11.88 -8.03 3.17
CA LYS A 119 -12.92 -8.97 3.60
C LYS A 119 -14.14 -8.84 2.70
N GLY A 120 -14.56 -9.94 2.10
CA GLY A 120 -15.66 -9.96 1.15
C GLY A 120 -15.25 -9.74 -0.30
N SER A 121 -13.96 -9.51 -0.57
CA SER A 121 -13.43 -9.25 -1.93
C SER A 121 -12.45 -10.34 -2.38
N ASP A 122 -12.62 -11.58 -1.93
CA ASP A 122 -11.71 -12.68 -2.25
C ASP A 122 -11.57 -12.96 -3.75
N GLN A 123 -12.58 -12.60 -4.53
CA GLN A 123 -12.59 -12.78 -5.99
C GLN A 123 -12.12 -11.53 -6.74
N ALA A 124 -11.67 -10.49 -6.05
CA ALA A 124 -11.21 -9.27 -6.69
C ALA A 124 -10.01 -9.54 -7.58
N THR A 125 -9.94 -8.79 -8.68
CA THR A 125 -8.79 -8.86 -9.59
C THR A 125 -7.56 -8.25 -8.91
N VAL A 126 -6.45 -8.97 -8.94
CA VAL A 126 -5.19 -8.50 -8.36
C VAL A 126 -4.57 -7.44 -9.30
N PRO A 127 -4.07 -6.31 -8.76
CA PRO A 127 -3.38 -5.32 -9.60
C PRO A 127 -2.22 -5.93 -10.37
N SER A 128 -2.11 -5.57 -11.66
CA SER A 128 -1.09 -6.12 -12.54
C SER A 128 0.33 -5.88 -12.04
N ALA A 129 0.56 -4.77 -11.35
CA ALA A 129 1.87 -4.45 -10.81
C ALA A 129 2.34 -5.48 -9.78
N LEU A 130 1.43 -6.09 -9.01
CA LEU A 130 1.78 -7.18 -8.09
C LEU A 130 2.16 -8.47 -8.82
N LEU A 131 1.60 -8.69 -10.00
CA LEU A 131 1.87 -9.89 -10.78
C LEU A 131 3.22 -9.85 -11.49
N ASN A 132 3.79 -8.67 -11.68
CA ASN A 132 5.06 -8.51 -12.40
C ASN A 132 6.23 -9.21 -11.70
N GLY A 133 6.19 -9.34 -10.39
CA GLY A 133 7.27 -9.96 -9.63
C GLY A 133 7.02 -11.43 -9.34
N ARG A 134 5.91 -11.73 -8.70
CA ARG A 134 5.59 -13.08 -8.22
C ARG A 134 4.08 -13.27 -8.11
N SER A 135 3.59 -14.43 -8.48
CA SER A 135 2.17 -14.74 -8.36
C SER A 135 1.71 -14.95 -6.92
N THR A 136 2.63 -14.98 -5.98
CA THR A 136 2.33 -15.23 -4.56
C THR A 136 2.43 -13.98 -3.69
N GLN A 137 2.41 -12.80 -4.28
CA GLN A 137 2.58 -11.55 -3.54
C GLN A 137 1.28 -11.02 -2.92
N TRP A 138 0.26 -11.83 -2.80
CA TRP A 138 -0.98 -11.44 -2.13
C TRP A 138 -1.58 -12.57 -1.31
N LEU A 139 -2.45 -12.18 -0.37
CA LEU A 139 -3.19 -13.07 0.52
C LEU A 139 -4.69 -12.84 0.36
N SER A 140 -5.50 -13.84 0.68
CA SER A 140 -6.90 -13.57 1.04
C SER A 140 -6.92 -12.87 2.40
N TRP A 141 -8.06 -12.31 2.80
CA TRP A 141 -8.16 -11.60 4.06
C TRP A 141 -7.71 -12.51 5.23
N ASP A 142 -6.54 -12.21 5.78
CA ASP A 142 -5.94 -12.97 6.86
C ASP A 142 -5.02 -12.04 7.66
N VAL A 143 -5.55 -11.47 8.72
CA VAL A 143 -4.85 -10.50 9.55
C VAL A 143 -3.64 -11.14 10.25
N GLU A 144 -3.75 -12.39 10.67
CA GLU A 144 -2.64 -13.08 11.35
C GLU A 144 -1.45 -13.29 10.39
N ALA A 145 -1.75 -13.73 9.16
CA ALA A 145 -0.70 -13.91 8.16
C ALA A 145 -0.04 -12.58 7.79
N MET A 146 -0.83 -11.51 7.70
CA MET A 146 -0.31 -10.18 7.44
C MET A 146 0.59 -9.71 8.59
N ASP A 147 0.18 -9.91 9.82
CA ASP A 147 0.97 -9.53 10.98
C ASP A 147 2.31 -10.27 11.01
N LYS A 148 2.30 -11.57 10.76
CA LYS A 148 3.54 -12.37 10.68
C LYS A 148 4.48 -11.85 9.60
N TRP A 149 3.92 -11.51 8.43
CA TRP A 149 4.73 -10.97 7.33
C TRP A 149 5.32 -9.60 7.70
N LEU A 150 4.56 -8.75 8.39
CA LEU A 150 5.05 -7.44 8.83
C LEU A 150 6.20 -7.56 9.81
N ASP A 151 6.25 -8.63 10.61
CA ASP A 151 7.31 -8.86 11.59
C ASP A 151 8.59 -9.41 10.96
N ILE A 152 8.52 -9.95 9.75
CA ILE A 152 9.71 -10.47 9.05
C ILE A 152 10.56 -9.28 8.60
N GLU A 153 11.84 -9.28 8.98
CA GLU A 153 12.76 -8.26 8.51
C GLU A 153 13.02 -8.40 7.01
N PRO A 154 12.99 -7.29 6.27
CA PRO A 154 13.23 -7.32 4.83
C PRO A 154 14.67 -7.67 4.45
#